data_71fb84fc49ce1e44eb7074221e55c003
#
_entry.id   71fb84fc49ce1e44eb7074221e55c003
#
_cell.length_a   1.000
_cell.length_b   1.000
_cell.length_c   1.000
_cell.angle_alpha   90.00
_cell.angle_beta   90.00
_cell.angle_gamma   90.00
#
_symmetry.space_group_name_H-M   'P 1'
#
loop_
_entity.id
_entity.type
_entity.pdbx_description
1 polymer ?
#
loop_
_entity_poly.entity_id
_entity_poly.type
_entity_poly.pdbx_seq_one_letter_code
_entity_poly.pdbx_strand_id
1 'polypeptide(L)' 'MRILVVDDEKLLVKGVKFNLENEGYEVECAYDGAAAVEMARNGRYDLIILDVMMPEVDGKEA' A
#
# COMPACT_ATOMS: atom_id res chain seq x y z
N MET A 1 9.23 -10.23 6.46
CA MET A 1 7.86 -10.05 5.95
C MET A 1 7.86 -8.97 4.91
N ARG A 2 7.24 -9.23 3.78
CA ARG A 2 7.15 -8.27 2.69
C ARG A 2 5.77 -7.67 2.64
N ILE A 3 5.72 -6.35 2.56
CA ILE A 3 4.47 -5.60 2.61
C ILE A 3 4.37 -4.73 1.37
N LEU A 4 3.21 -4.74 0.74
CA LEU A 4 2.91 -3.85 -0.36
C LEU A 4 1.93 -2.80 0.12
N VAL A 5 2.30 -1.53 -0.02
CA VAL A 5 1.45 -0.41 0.38
C VAL A 5 0.91 0.24 -0.88
N VAL A 6 -0.39 0.38 -0.96
CA VAL A 6 -1.06 0.91 -2.14
C VAL A 6 -1.88 2.13 -1.76
N ASP A 7 -1.53 3.27 -2.34
CA ASP A 7 -2.27 4.51 -2.13
C ASP A 7 -1.77 5.51 -3.18
N ASP A 8 -2.63 6.42 -3.61
CA ASP A 8 -2.22 7.40 -4.59
C ASP A 8 -1.56 8.62 -3.96
N GLU A 9 -1.57 8.73 -2.64
CA GLU A 9 -0.90 9.81 -1.91
C GLU A 9 0.56 9.41 -1.65
N LYS A 10 1.45 9.91 -2.50
CA LYS A 10 2.84 9.48 -2.44
C LYS A 10 3.52 9.83 -1.12
N LEU A 11 3.22 10.99 -0.57
CA LEU A 11 3.84 11.38 0.70
C LEU A 11 3.38 10.49 1.83
N LEU A 12 2.11 10.12 1.83
CA LEU A 12 1.58 9.21 2.83
C LEU A 12 2.23 7.84 2.72
N VAL A 13 2.35 7.34 1.50
CA VAL A 13 2.97 6.05 1.27
C VAL A 13 4.42 6.05 1.73
N LYS A 14 5.14 7.13 1.47
CA LYS A 14 6.52 7.23 1.91
C LYS A 14 6.62 7.17 3.43
N GLY A 15 5.72 7.85 4.13
CA GLY A 15 5.73 7.83 5.59
C GLY A 15 5.45 6.45 6.15
N VAL A 16 4.46 5.78 5.58
CA VAL A 16 4.14 4.42 6.00
C VAL A 16 5.30 3.48 5.73
N LYS A 17 5.88 3.60 4.54
CA LYS A 17 7.02 2.76 4.18
C LYS A 17 8.17 2.97 5.17
N PHE A 18 8.48 4.22 5.48
CA PHE A 18 9.57 4.52 6.40
C PHE A 18 9.33 3.86 7.75
N ASN A 19 8.12 4.00 8.28
CA ASN A 19 7.80 3.43 9.57
C ASN A 19 7.89 1.92 9.58
N LEU A 20 7.39 1.28 8.53
CA LEU A 20 7.42 -0.18 8.47
C LEU A 20 8.84 -0.69 8.27
N GLU A 21 9.64 0.01 7.49
CA GLU A 21 11.03 -0.41 7.31
C GLU A 21 11.81 -0.28 8.61
N ASN A 22 11.48 0.71 9.43
CA ASN A 22 12.10 0.84 10.74
C ASN A 22 11.77 -0.35 11.64
N GLU A 23 10.65 -1.01 11.39
CA GLU A 23 10.28 -2.20 12.14
C GLU A 23 10.91 -3.47 11.59
N GLY A 24 11.67 -3.36 10.52
CA GLY A 24 12.35 -4.51 9.96
C GLY A 24 11.64 -5.19 8.82
N TYR A 25 10.56 -4.60 8.30
CA TYR A 25 9.84 -5.18 7.18
C TYR A 25 10.41 -4.71 5.85
N GLU A 26 10.25 -5.53 4.83
CA GLU A 26 10.52 -5.12 3.45
C GLU A 26 9.24 -4.52 2.89
N VAL A 27 9.34 -3.30 2.38
CA VAL A 27 8.14 -2.58 1.95
C VAL A 27 8.29 -2.12 0.51
N GLU A 28 7.26 -2.35 -0.29
CA GLU A 28 7.18 -1.82 -1.63
C GLU A 28 5.91 -1.02 -1.78
N CYS A 29 5.89 -0.14 -2.76
CA CYS A 29 4.80 0.81 -2.90
C CYS A 29 4.19 0.71 -4.29
N ALA A 30 2.88 0.84 -4.35
CA ALA A 30 2.15 1.01 -5.60
C ALA A 30 1.26 2.23 -5.44
N TYR A 31 1.09 2.98 -6.51
CA TYR A 31 0.38 4.25 -6.42
C TYR A 31 -0.96 4.24 -7.15
N ASP A 32 -1.31 3.11 -7.73
CA ASP A 32 -2.64 2.94 -8.32
C ASP A 32 -2.97 1.45 -8.35
N GLY A 33 -4.21 1.15 -8.69
CA GLY A 33 -4.69 -0.23 -8.67
C GLY A 33 -4.01 -1.12 -9.70
N ALA A 34 -3.71 -0.57 -10.88
CA ALA A 34 -3.07 -1.37 -11.92
C ALA A 34 -1.67 -1.78 -11.51
N ALA A 35 -0.90 -0.85 -10.94
CA ALA A 35 0.43 -1.17 -10.44
C ALA A 35 0.34 -2.18 -9.30
N ALA A 36 -0.64 -2.03 -8.42
CA ALA A 36 -0.80 -2.94 -7.30
C ALA A 36 -1.07 -4.35 -7.76
N VAL A 37 -1.96 -4.50 -8.73
CA VAL A 37 -2.29 -5.83 -9.27
C VAL A 37 -1.07 -6.48 -9.90
N GLU A 38 -0.34 -5.70 -10.69
CA GLU A 38 0.83 -6.23 -11.35
C GLU A 38 1.89 -6.66 -10.35
N MET A 39 2.15 -5.84 -9.35
CA MET A 39 3.14 -6.15 -8.33
C MET A 39 2.71 -7.34 -7.50
N ALA A 40 1.44 -7.41 -7.13
CA ALA A 40 0.95 -8.54 -6.36
C ALA A 40 1.05 -9.84 -7.13
N ARG A 41 0.88 -9.76 -8.45
CA ARG A 41 0.95 -10.93 -9.30
C ARG A 41 2.37 -11.43 -9.46
N ASN A 42 3.33 -10.52 -9.57
CA ASN A 42 4.72 -10.86 -9.84
C ASN A 42 5.56 -11.01 -8.59
N GLY A 43 5.13 -10.42 -7.49
CA GLY A 43 5.87 -10.48 -6.24
C GLY A 43 5.20 -11.39 -5.24
N ARG A 44 5.88 -11.58 -4.12
CA ARG A 44 5.30 -12.34 -3.01
C ARG A 44 5.21 -11.43 -1.82
N TYR A 45 4.00 -11.08 -1.43
CA TYR A 45 3.76 -10.18 -0.31
C TYR A 45 2.99 -10.91 0.77
N ASP A 46 3.44 -10.73 2.00
CA ASP A 46 2.76 -11.32 3.15
C ASP A 46 1.55 -10.48 3.55
N LEU A 47 1.59 -9.20 3.22
CA LEU A 47 0.51 -8.29 3.57
C LEU A 47 0.40 -7.21 2.52
N ILE A 48 -0.83 -6.84 2.17
CA ILE A 48 -1.08 -5.75 1.24
C ILE A 48 -1.98 -4.75 1.94
N ILE A 49 -1.50 -3.51 2.05
CA ILE A 49 -2.26 -2.43 2.66
C ILE A 49 -2.82 -1.58 1.52
N LEU A 50 -4.15 -1.51 1.47
CA LEU A 50 -4.83 -0.81 0.39
C LEU A 50 -5.40 0.49 0.90
N ASP A 51 -5.14 1.59 0.17
CA ASP A 51 -5.76 2.89 0.43
C ASP A 51 -5.68 3.28 1.88
N VAL A 52 -4.47 3.55 2.32
CA VAL A 52 -4.19 3.89 3.70
C VAL A 52 -5.14 5.00 4.19
N MET A 53 -5.45 5.94 3.30
CA MET A 53 -6.45 6.97 3.58
C MET A 53 -7.63 6.77 2.65
N MET A 54 -8.49 5.84 2.99
CA MET A 54 -9.59 5.46 2.14
C MET A 54 -10.86 6.19 2.56
N PRO A 55 -11.13 7.30 1.98
CA PRO A 55 -12.33 8.04 2.37
C PRO A 55 -13.57 7.48 1.77
N GLU A 56 -13.53 6.86 0.75
CA GLU A 56 -14.65 6.55 0.07
C GLU A 56 -15.53 5.61 0.37
N VAL A 57 -15.58 5.50 0.62
CA VAL A 57 -16.29 4.93 0.77
C VAL A 57 -17.38 5.13 0.89
N ASP A 58 -17.28 5.23 0.83
CA ASP A 58 -18.15 5.27 0.84
C ASP A 58 -18.91 5.47 0.57
N GLY A 59 -18.94 5.47 0.54
CA GLY A 59 -19.62 5.49 0.13
C GLY A 59 -20.41 5.54 0.31
N LYS A 60 -20.54 5.34 0.41
CA LYS A 60 -21.24 5.29 0.49
C LYS A 60 -21.86 5.63 1.06
N GLU A 61 -21.65 5.61 1.40
CA GLU A 61 -22.00 5.82 1.85
C GLU A 61 -22.52 6.28 2.08
N ALA A 62 -22.51 6.30 2.16
CA ALA A 62 -22.86 6.61 2.13
C ALA A 62 -23.28 6.80 1.96
#